data_33b7912d0340a46c2ba373ba3176bdc3
#
_entry.id   33b7912d0340a46c2ba373ba3176bdc3
#
_cell.length_a   1.000
_cell.length_b   1.000
_cell.length_c   1.000
_cell.angle_alpha   90.00
_cell.angle_beta   90.00
_cell.angle_gamma   90.00
#
_symmetry.space_group_name_H-M   'P 1'
#
loop_
_entity.id
_entity.type
_entity.pdbx_description
1 polymer ?
#
loop_
_entity_poly.entity_id
_entity_poly.type
_entity_poly.pdbx_seq_one_letter_code
_entity_poly.pdbx_strand_id
1 'polypeptide(L)'
;IRERDGKFSVVYKIKDDKGKVHQKSETFRKKKDAEKRRHEIEYQMDTGTFKIEKCTTIEELLAEYVKLYGKEKWAVSTYSANVGLINNYILPVIGQAKVSDVNNHFVEKYYRDLGKMKAVQGANNKKNEGNVTPNTVFEIHKILRSCFRQAVKWGIMEKNPAVDATLPKRTKKKREIWDAETLMQAIEACDEKWLEAAFHLAFTATLRLGEILALTWDCVEISEEAIEENRCFIVINKIIERVSIEALEALEHKDVITVFPSKKKNNRTVLIMKTPKTETSNRKVYIPSHVGKCLVELKKEQDQT
;
A
#
# COMPACT_ATOMS: atom_id res chain seq x y z
N ILE A 1 -2.99 -41.77 -18.27
CA ILE A 1 -1.70 -41.16 -18.64
C ILE A 1 -1.52 -41.34 -20.13
N ARG A 2 -1.11 -40.25 -20.81
CA ARG A 2 -0.74 -40.25 -22.24
C ARG A 2 0.75 -40.05 -22.36
N GLU A 3 1.43 -40.81 -23.19
CA GLU A 3 2.84 -40.64 -23.50
C GLU A 3 2.99 -39.95 -24.86
N ARG A 4 3.81 -38.90 -24.93
CA ARG A 4 4.15 -38.19 -26.16
C ARG A 4 5.55 -37.59 -26.02
N ASP A 5 6.42 -37.82 -27.01
CA ASP A 5 7.79 -37.29 -27.06
C ASP A 5 8.59 -37.51 -25.77
N GLY A 6 8.49 -38.75 -25.17
CA GLY A 6 9.19 -39.10 -23.93
C GLY A 6 8.67 -38.38 -22.68
N LYS A 7 7.49 -37.75 -22.77
CA LYS A 7 6.81 -37.10 -21.63
C LYS A 7 5.49 -37.80 -21.33
N PHE A 8 5.12 -37.81 -20.04
CA PHE A 8 3.93 -38.50 -19.52
C PHE A 8 2.91 -37.47 -19.03
N SER A 9 1.73 -37.43 -19.66
CA SER A 9 0.68 -36.46 -19.32
C SER A 9 -0.50 -37.16 -18.59
N VAL A 10 -0.84 -36.63 -17.42
CA VAL A 10 -2.06 -37.01 -16.68
C VAL A 10 -3.18 -36.10 -17.15
N VAL A 11 -4.22 -36.68 -17.71
CA VAL A 11 -5.38 -35.92 -18.20
C VAL A 11 -6.58 -36.26 -17.33
N TYR A 12 -7.26 -35.22 -16.81
CA TYR A 12 -8.44 -35.38 -15.95
C TYR A 12 -9.49 -34.32 -16.25
N LYS A 13 -10.74 -34.60 -15.89
CA LYS A 13 -11.88 -33.69 -16.11
C LYS A 13 -12.32 -33.10 -14.78
N ILE A 14 -12.57 -31.80 -14.76
CA ILE A 14 -13.07 -31.08 -13.58
C ILE A 14 -14.33 -30.30 -13.95
N LYS A 15 -15.25 -30.14 -13.00
CA LYS A 15 -16.41 -29.25 -13.14
C LYS A 15 -16.11 -27.95 -12.45
N ASP A 16 -16.40 -26.83 -13.10
CA ASP A 16 -16.31 -25.50 -12.47
C ASP A 16 -17.55 -25.24 -11.57
N ASP A 17 -17.53 -24.09 -10.87
CA ASP A 17 -18.61 -23.67 -9.96
C ASP A 17 -19.97 -23.48 -10.69
N LYS A 18 -19.96 -23.43 -12.05
CA LYS A 18 -21.15 -23.35 -12.92
C LYS A 18 -21.53 -24.70 -13.51
N GLY A 19 -20.89 -25.80 -13.10
CA GLY A 19 -21.15 -27.15 -13.58
C GLY A 19 -20.54 -27.47 -14.95
N LYS A 20 -19.80 -26.58 -15.58
CA LYS A 20 -19.17 -26.81 -16.88
C LYS A 20 -17.92 -27.67 -16.73
N VAL A 21 -17.80 -28.69 -17.57
CA VAL A 21 -16.68 -29.63 -17.54
C VAL A 21 -15.50 -29.09 -18.33
N HIS A 22 -14.35 -28.98 -17.66
CA HIS A 22 -13.07 -28.59 -18.26
C HIS A 22 -12.10 -29.77 -18.22
N GLN A 23 -11.31 -29.97 -19.27
CA GLN A 23 -10.24 -30.96 -19.31
C GLN A 23 -8.93 -30.27 -18.96
N LYS A 24 -8.20 -30.77 -17.93
CA LYS A 24 -6.84 -30.37 -17.58
C LYS A 24 -5.85 -31.46 -17.88
N SER A 25 -4.59 -31.06 -18.15
CA SER A 25 -3.49 -31.97 -18.41
C SER A 25 -2.24 -31.47 -17.70
N GLU A 26 -1.58 -32.35 -16.94
CA GLU A 26 -0.30 -32.09 -16.29
C GLU A 26 0.76 -33.02 -16.89
N THR A 27 1.93 -32.49 -17.29
CA THR A 27 2.95 -33.24 -18.02
C THR A 27 4.21 -33.43 -17.18
N PHE A 28 4.72 -34.65 -17.10
CA PHE A 28 5.86 -35.07 -16.30
C PHE A 28 6.95 -35.67 -17.17
N ARG A 29 8.21 -35.57 -16.75
CA ARG A 29 9.35 -36.18 -17.44
C ARG A 29 9.50 -37.67 -17.14
N LYS A 30 9.02 -38.13 -15.96
CA LYS A 30 9.13 -39.54 -15.53
C LYS A 30 7.73 -40.11 -15.38
N LYS A 31 7.54 -41.33 -15.84
CA LYS A 31 6.27 -42.10 -15.74
C LYS A 31 5.83 -42.23 -14.30
N LYS A 32 6.75 -42.55 -13.38
CA LYS A 32 6.48 -42.71 -11.94
C LYS A 32 5.86 -41.47 -11.30
N ASP A 33 6.34 -40.25 -11.71
CA ASP A 33 5.80 -39.00 -11.18
C ASP A 33 4.36 -38.74 -11.70
N ALA A 34 4.09 -39.08 -12.96
CA ALA A 34 2.75 -39.03 -13.53
C ALA A 34 1.80 -40.02 -12.87
N GLU A 35 2.25 -41.23 -12.58
CA GLU A 35 1.46 -42.23 -11.87
C GLU A 35 1.12 -41.81 -10.45
N LYS A 36 2.10 -41.29 -9.71
CA LYS A 36 1.90 -40.73 -8.37
C LYS A 36 0.86 -39.62 -8.39
N ARG A 37 1.00 -38.68 -9.31
CA ARG A 37 0.05 -37.55 -9.44
C ARG A 37 -1.36 -38.00 -9.84
N ARG A 38 -1.48 -39.02 -10.69
CA ARG A 38 -2.78 -39.60 -11.03
C ARG A 38 -3.49 -40.17 -9.81
N HIS A 39 -2.78 -40.95 -9.01
CA HIS A 39 -3.36 -41.54 -7.77
C HIS A 39 -3.75 -40.45 -6.76
N GLU A 40 -2.96 -39.38 -6.62
CA GLU A 40 -3.31 -38.22 -5.77
C GLU A 40 -4.61 -37.56 -6.24
N ILE A 41 -4.74 -37.33 -7.55
CA ILE A 41 -5.94 -36.71 -8.14
C ILE A 41 -7.17 -37.63 -7.95
N GLU A 42 -7.05 -38.94 -8.23
CA GLU A 42 -8.10 -39.93 -8.03
C GLU A 42 -8.56 -39.95 -6.57
N TYR A 43 -7.63 -40.04 -5.62
CA TYR A 43 -7.91 -39.98 -4.19
C TYR A 43 -8.61 -38.71 -3.75
N GLN A 44 -8.12 -37.53 -4.22
CA GLN A 44 -8.73 -36.25 -3.89
C GLN A 44 -10.14 -36.09 -4.49
N MET A 45 -10.39 -36.66 -5.68
CA MET A 45 -11.71 -36.66 -6.30
C MET A 45 -12.69 -37.59 -5.54
N ASP A 46 -12.24 -38.75 -5.12
CA ASP A 46 -13.06 -39.74 -4.38
C ASP A 46 -13.41 -39.23 -2.97
N THR A 47 -12.47 -38.51 -2.33
CA THR A 47 -12.69 -37.91 -1.00
C THR A 47 -13.39 -36.56 -1.05
N GLY A 48 -13.68 -36.00 -2.24
CA GLY A 48 -14.26 -34.66 -2.40
C GLY A 48 -13.32 -33.52 -2.00
N THR A 49 -12.03 -33.81 -1.78
CA THR A 49 -11.00 -32.84 -1.38
C THR A 49 -10.28 -32.23 -2.57
N PHE A 50 -10.61 -32.63 -3.81
CA PHE A 50 -10.01 -32.10 -5.00
C PHE A 50 -10.38 -30.63 -5.19
N LYS A 51 -9.39 -29.76 -5.00
CA LYS A 51 -9.55 -28.32 -5.24
C LYS A 51 -8.91 -27.97 -6.59
N ILE A 52 -9.66 -27.25 -7.42
CA ILE A 52 -9.09 -26.63 -8.62
C ILE A 52 -8.09 -25.59 -8.12
N GLU A 53 -6.81 -25.78 -8.42
CA GLU A 53 -5.80 -24.72 -8.19
C GLU A 53 -6.20 -23.49 -9.05
N LYS A 54 -6.89 -22.53 -8.43
CA LYS A 54 -7.30 -21.28 -9.08
C LYS A 54 -6.08 -20.40 -9.44
N CYS A 55 -4.98 -20.59 -8.71
CA CYS A 55 -3.74 -19.85 -8.91
C CYS A 55 -2.57 -20.82 -8.92
N THR A 56 -1.87 -20.93 -10.06
CA THR A 56 -0.71 -21.81 -10.24
C THR A 56 0.59 -21.07 -9.99
N THR A 57 0.63 -19.75 -10.24
CA THR A 57 1.81 -18.90 -10.09
C THR A 57 1.62 -17.80 -9.05
N ILE A 58 2.73 -17.23 -8.58
CA ILE A 58 2.73 -16.06 -7.68
C ILE A 58 2.03 -14.87 -8.34
N GLU A 59 2.20 -14.66 -9.64
CA GLU A 59 1.56 -13.59 -10.41
C GLU A 59 0.04 -13.71 -10.36
N GLU A 60 -0.49 -14.90 -10.66
CA GLU A 60 -1.94 -15.17 -10.61
C GLU A 60 -2.49 -14.98 -9.19
N LEU A 61 -1.76 -15.48 -8.19
CA LEU A 61 -2.15 -15.32 -6.78
C LEU A 61 -2.17 -13.85 -6.35
N LEU A 62 -1.17 -13.06 -6.73
CA LEU A 62 -1.13 -11.64 -6.41
C LEU A 62 -2.20 -10.85 -7.15
N ALA A 63 -2.48 -11.18 -8.42
CA ALA A 63 -3.55 -10.55 -9.18
C ALA A 63 -4.92 -10.77 -8.51
N GLU A 64 -5.21 -12.00 -8.09
CA GLU A 64 -6.45 -12.34 -7.38
C GLU A 64 -6.50 -11.65 -5.99
N TYR A 65 -5.37 -11.63 -5.27
CA TYR A 65 -5.26 -10.96 -3.98
C TYR A 65 -5.51 -9.45 -4.09
N VAL A 66 -4.91 -8.77 -5.07
CA VAL A 66 -5.14 -7.34 -5.30
C VAL A 66 -6.59 -7.07 -5.70
N LYS A 67 -7.17 -7.92 -6.56
CA LYS A 67 -8.54 -7.78 -7.05
C LYS A 67 -9.57 -7.94 -5.94
N LEU A 68 -9.49 -9.01 -5.14
CA LEU A 68 -10.51 -9.37 -4.15
C LEU A 68 -10.27 -8.74 -2.77
N TYR A 69 -9.01 -8.52 -2.40
CA TYR A 69 -8.66 -8.00 -1.09
C TYR A 69 -8.14 -6.56 -1.15
N GLY A 70 -7.22 -6.29 -2.08
CA GLY A 70 -6.56 -5.00 -2.19
C GLY A 70 -7.53 -3.86 -2.48
N LYS A 71 -8.41 -4.03 -3.47
CA LYS A 71 -9.40 -3.02 -3.85
C LYS A 71 -10.37 -2.68 -2.72
N GLU A 72 -10.77 -3.66 -1.92
CA GLU A 72 -11.70 -3.42 -0.83
C GLU A 72 -11.06 -2.83 0.43
N LYS A 73 -9.85 -3.32 0.78
CA LYS A 73 -9.23 -3.05 2.09
C LYS A 73 -8.20 -1.94 2.08
N TRP A 74 -7.59 -1.64 0.92
CA TRP A 74 -6.53 -0.64 0.88
C TRP A 74 -7.08 0.76 0.61
N ALA A 75 -6.49 1.74 1.28
CA ALA A 75 -6.63 3.13 0.92
C ALA A 75 -5.88 3.41 -0.39
N VAL A 76 -6.23 4.46 -1.13
CA VAL A 76 -5.67 4.79 -2.45
C VAL A 76 -4.14 4.87 -2.43
N SER A 77 -3.54 5.53 -1.44
CA SER A 77 -2.09 5.61 -1.29
C SER A 77 -1.43 4.25 -1.00
N THR A 78 -2.08 3.41 -0.19
CA THR A 78 -1.61 2.04 0.10
C THR A 78 -1.69 1.16 -1.14
N TYR A 79 -2.78 1.27 -1.91
CA TYR A 79 -2.95 0.54 -3.18
C TYR A 79 -1.83 0.91 -4.15
N SER A 80 -1.61 2.20 -4.39
CA SER A 80 -0.54 2.69 -5.26
C SER A 80 0.84 2.17 -4.85
N ALA A 81 1.17 2.26 -3.55
CA ALA A 81 2.46 1.80 -3.04
C ALA A 81 2.63 0.28 -3.19
N ASN A 82 1.61 -0.51 -2.82
CA ASN A 82 1.68 -1.96 -2.89
C ASN A 82 1.75 -2.47 -4.34
N VAL A 83 0.92 -1.93 -5.24
CA VAL A 83 0.96 -2.29 -6.67
C VAL A 83 2.31 -1.92 -7.27
N GLY A 84 2.87 -0.75 -6.92
CA GLY A 84 4.21 -0.35 -7.33
C GLY A 84 5.28 -1.33 -6.87
N LEU A 85 5.24 -1.81 -5.62
CA LEU A 85 6.18 -2.80 -5.11
C LEU A 85 5.99 -4.18 -5.79
N ILE A 86 4.76 -4.60 -6.03
CA ILE A 86 4.43 -5.84 -6.74
C ILE A 86 5.02 -5.81 -8.13
N ASN A 87 4.73 -4.77 -8.92
CA ASN A 87 5.15 -4.68 -10.31
C ASN A 87 6.67 -4.48 -10.47
N ASN A 88 7.30 -3.72 -9.58
CA ASN A 88 8.70 -3.38 -9.71
C ASN A 88 9.65 -4.45 -9.13
N TYR A 89 9.21 -5.21 -8.12
CA TYR A 89 10.12 -6.08 -7.37
C TYR A 89 9.64 -7.52 -7.26
N ILE A 90 8.34 -7.79 -7.17
CA ILE A 90 7.85 -9.15 -6.94
C ILE A 90 7.67 -9.88 -8.28
N LEU A 91 6.84 -9.34 -9.17
CA LEU A 91 6.52 -10.00 -10.44
C LEU A 91 7.75 -10.27 -11.32
N PRO A 92 8.71 -9.33 -11.48
CA PRO A 92 9.87 -9.56 -12.33
C PRO A 92 10.81 -10.68 -11.83
N VAL A 93 10.77 -10.97 -10.53
CA VAL A 93 11.74 -11.92 -9.90
C VAL A 93 11.11 -13.27 -9.63
N ILE A 94 9.91 -13.28 -9.03
CA ILE A 94 9.26 -14.52 -8.58
C ILE A 94 7.85 -14.72 -9.15
N GLY A 95 7.35 -13.81 -10.01
CA GLY A 95 5.99 -13.88 -10.52
C GLY A 95 5.64 -15.20 -11.19
N GLN A 96 6.58 -15.79 -11.94
CA GLN A 96 6.41 -17.06 -12.66
C GLN A 96 6.65 -18.30 -11.80
N ALA A 97 7.07 -18.14 -10.55
CA ALA A 97 7.25 -19.27 -9.64
C ALA A 97 5.91 -19.91 -9.30
N LYS A 98 5.88 -21.25 -9.27
CA LYS A 98 4.67 -21.99 -8.86
C LYS A 98 4.41 -21.79 -7.37
N VAL A 99 3.16 -21.58 -7.00
CA VAL A 99 2.74 -21.45 -5.60
C VAL A 99 3.13 -22.70 -4.78
N SER A 100 3.09 -23.89 -5.37
CA SER A 100 3.52 -25.16 -4.75
C SER A 100 5.00 -25.19 -4.34
N ASP A 101 5.86 -24.43 -5.03
CA ASP A 101 7.29 -24.45 -4.82
C ASP A 101 7.74 -23.40 -3.78
N VAL A 102 6.82 -22.54 -3.35
CA VAL A 102 7.08 -21.44 -2.41
C VAL A 102 7.10 -21.98 -0.98
N ASN A 103 8.29 -22.13 -0.45
CA ASN A 103 8.54 -22.47 0.94
C ASN A 103 9.33 -21.35 1.64
N ASN A 104 9.60 -21.50 2.94
CA ASN A 104 10.32 -20.50 3.72
C ASN A 104 11.71 -20.18 3.14
N HIS A 105 12.49 -21.23 2.76
CA HIS A 105 13.80 -21.06 2.15
C HIS A 105 13.75 -20.27 0.82
N PHE A 106 12.72 -20.53 -0.01
CA PHE A 106 12.49 -19.76 -1.25
C PHE A 106 12.28 -18.27 -0.95
N VAL A 107 11.45 -17.95 0.05
CA VAL A 107 11.16 -16.56 0.45
C VAL A 107 12.41 -15.87 0.98
N GLU A 108 13.22 -16.53 1.83
CA GLU A 108 14.48 -15.97 2.34
C GLU A 108 15.53 -15.74 1.25
N LYS A 109 15.64 -16.68 0.30
CA LYS A 109 16.50 -16.52 -0.87
C LYS A 109 16.09 -15.31 -1.69
N TYR A 110 14.78 -15.15 -1.95
CA TYR A 110 14.24 -13.99 -2.64
C TYR A 110 14.60 -12.67 -1.93
N TYR A 111 14.46 -12.56 -0.61
CA TYR A 111 14.83 -11.35 0.13
C TYR A 111 16.32 -11.02 0.04
N ARG A 112 17.17 -12.04 0.05
CA ARG A 112 18.61 -11.89 -0.15
C ARG A 112 18.95 -11.36 -1.54
N ASP A 113 18.28 -11.89 -2.55
CA ASP A 113 18.50 -11.49 -3.95
C ASP A 113 17.97 -10.06 -4.20
N LEU A 114 16.84 -9.68 -3.60
CA LEU A 114 16.34 -8.29 -3.61
C LEU A 114 17.39 -7.30 -3.10
N GLY A 115 18.08 -7.61 -2.00
CA GLY A 115 19.10 -6.72 -1.44
C GLY A 115 20.30 -6.45 -2.39
N LYS A 116 20.49 -7.28 -3.42
CA LYS A 116 21.52 -7.11 -4.46
C LYS A 116 21.00 -6.37 -5.69
N MET A 117 19.68 -6.25 -5.86
CA MET A 117 19.07 -5.57 -6.99
C MET A 117 19.19 -4.06 -6.86
N LYS A 118 19.31 -3.38 -8.00
CA LYS A 118 19.21 -1.93 -8.05
C LYS A 118 17.79 -1.48 -7.71
N ALA A 119 17.69 -0.42 -6.92
CA ALA A 119 16.40 0.20 -6.63
C ALA A 119 15.79 0.82 -7.90
N VAL A 120 14.50 0.56 -8.14
CA VAL A 120 13.78 1.20 -9.25
C VAL A 120 13.63 2.68 -8.93
N GLN A 121 14.12 3.51 -9.84
CA GLN A 121 14.05 4.96 -9.68
C GLN A 121 12.62 5.44 -9.96
N GLY A 122 12.00 6.11 -8.98
CA GLY A 122 10.77 6.86 -9.21
C GLY A 122 11.06 8.09 -10.07
N ALA A 123 10.08 8.56 -10.84
CA ALA A 123 10.22 9.71 -11.73
C ALA A 123 10.76 10.98 -11.05
N ASN A 124 10.60 11.10 -9.73
CA ASN A 124 11.04 12.24 -8.91
C ASN A 124 12.29 11.94 -8.05
N ASN A 125 12.84 10.71 -8.07
CA ASN A 125 13.92 10.29 -7.18
C ASN A 125 15.21 10.01 -7.98
N LYS A 126 15.80 11.04 -8.54
CA LYS A 126 17.09 10.95 -9.28
C LYS A 126 18.31 10.56 -8.44
N LYS A 127 18.17 10.42 -7.10
CA LYS A 127 19.31 10.25 -6.18
C LYS A 127 19.50 8.82 -5.65
N ASN A 128 18.67 7.86 -6.02
CA ASN A 128 18.77 6.51 -5.44
C ASN A 128 19.48 5.55 -6.40
N GLU A 129 20.79 5.73 -6.60
CA GLU A 129 21.64 4.83 -7.39
C GLU A 129 22.00 3.54 -6.64
N GLY A 130 21.53 3.39 -5.41
CA GLY A 130 21.80 2.26 -4.54
C GLY A 130 20.97 1.02 -4.83
N ASN A 131 21.24 -0.02 -4.06
CA ASN A 131 20.47 -1.25 -4.08
C ASN A 131 19.16 -1.09 -3.29
N VAL A 132 18.27 -2.07 -3.44
CA VAL A 132 17.03 -2.17 -2.66
C VAL A 132 17.34 -2.16 -1.16
N THR A 133 16.73 -1.22 -0.44
CA THR A 133 17.00 -1.05 0.99
C THR A 133 16.32 -2.11 1.85
N PRO A 134 16.84 -2.43 3.05
CA PRO A 134 16.15 -3.30 4.01
C PRO A 134 14.72 -2.88 4.32
N ASN A 135 14.42 -1.57 4.31
CA ASN A 135 13.06 -1.07 4.50
C ASN A 135 12.14 -1.46 3.34
N THR A 136 12.61 -1.39 2.10
CA THR A 136 11.84 -1.82 0.92
C THR A 136 11.57 -3.34 0.97
N VAL A 137 12.58 -4.14 1.34
CA VAL A 137 12.39 -5.59 1.54
C VAL A 137 11.32 -5.87 2.60
N PHE A 138 11.30 -5.08 3.66
CA PHE A 138 10.29 -5.23 4.72
C PHE A 138 8.87 -4.88 4.26
N GLU A 139 8.70 -3.85 3.43
CA GLU A 139 7.38 -3.52 2.85
C GLU A 139 6.92 -4.63 1.90
N ILE A 140 7.82 -5.19 1.08
CA ILE A 140 7.55 -6.34 0.22
C ILE A 140 7.15 -7.57 1.06
N HIS A 141 7.87 -7.83 2.17
CA HIS A 141 7.53 -8.90 3.10
C HIS A 141 6.09 -8.74 3.64
N LYS A 142 5.67 -7.55 4.02
CA LYS A 142 4.29 -7.31 4.50
C LYS A 142 3.25 -7.70 3.44
N ILE A 143 3.50 -7.36 2.18
CA ILE A 143 2.61 -7.71 1.07
C ILE A 143 2.54 -9.23 0.91
N LEU A 144 3.68 -9.90 0.79
CA LEU A 144 3.74 -11.36 0.62
C LEU A 144 3.15 -12.10 1.82
N ARG A 145 3.49 -11.69 3.03
CA ARG A 145 2.94 -12.27 4.25
C ARG A 145 1.41 -12.14 4.32
N SER A 146 0.87 -11.01 3.91
CA SER A 146 -0.57 -10.78 3.87
C SER A 146 -1.25 -11.57 2.75
N CYS A 147 -0.65 -11.59 1.56
CA CYS A 147 -1.12 -12.37 0.40
C CYS A 147 -1.14 -13.87 0.72
N PHE A 148 -0.04 -14.43 1.23
CA PHE A 148 0.03 -15.85 1.57
C PHE A 148 -0.91 -16.23 2.73
N ARG A 149 -1.12 -15.32 3.70
CA ARG A 149 -2.16 -15.53 4.74
C ARG A 149 -3.55 -15.63 4.12
N GLN A 150 -3.83 -14.80 3.13
CA GLN A 150 -5.10 -14.86 2.41
C GLN A 150 -5.19 -16.13 1.54
N ALA A 151 -4.10 -16.55 0.89
CA ALA A 151 -4.02 -17.80 0.14
C ALA A 151 -4.28 -19.03 1.01
N VAL A 152 -3.81 -19.03 2.26
CA VAL A 152 -4.14 -20.08 3.25
C VAL A 152 -5.64 -20.08 3.56
N LYS A 153 -6.26 -18.90 3.77
CA LYS A 153 -7.72 -18.81 3.98
C LYS A 153 -8.52 -19.28 2.78
N TRP A 154 -8.03 -19.06 1.57
CA TRP A 154 -8.65 -19.55 0.33
C TRP A 154 -8.39 -21.04 0.08
N GLY A 155 -7.54 -21.67 0.89
CA GLY A 155 -7.13 -23.07 0.74
C GLY A 155 -6.24 -23.32 -0.48
N ILE A 156 -5.58 -22.30 -1.00
CA ILE A 156 -4.58 -22.37 -2.08
C ILE A 156 -3.24 -22.86 -1.52
N MET A 157 -2.91 -22.48 -0.29
CA MET A 157 -1.68 -22.86 0.42
C MET A 157 -2.06 -23.52 1.76
N GLU A 158 -1.28 -24.50 2.20
CA GLU A 158 -1.47 -25.15 3.52
C GLU A 158 -0.96 -24.25 4.66
N LYS A 159 0.16 -23.58 4.45
CA LYS A 159 0.80 -22.72 5.43
C LYS A 159 1.41 -21.48 4.75
N ASN A 160 1.59 -20.43 5.53
CA ASN A 160 2.18 -19.19 5.05
C ASN A 160 3.72 -19.24 5.16
N PRO A 161 4.47 -19.33 4.07
CA PRO A 161 5.92 -19.47 4.09
C PRO A 161 6.67 -18.19 4.51
N ALA A 162 5.99 -17.05 4.58
CA ALA A 162 6.60 -15.78 4.97
C ALA A 162 6.53 -15.49 6.49
N VAL A 163 5.83 -16.32 7.29
CA VAL A 163 5.66 -16.04 8.74
C VAL A 163 6.99 -16.01 9.46
N ASP A 164 7.81 -17.03 9.25
CA ASP A 164 9.08 -17.24 9.95
C ASP A 164 10.30 -16.88 9.09
N ALA A 165 10.08 -16.13 7.99
CA ALA A 165 11.16 -15.76 7.10
C ALA A 165 12.07 -14.69 7.72
N THR A 166 13.38 -14.94 7.67
CA THR A 166 14.41 -14.04 8.17
C THR A 166 14.54 -12.80 7.30
N LEU A 167 14.43 -11.64 7.91
CA LEU A 167 14.53 -10.34 7.25
C LEU A 167 15.90 -9.69 7.45
N PRO A 168 16.36 -8.85 6.52
CA PRO A 168 17.58 -8.08 6.70
C PRO A 168 17.43 -7.08 7.86
N LYS A 169 18.54 -6.85 8.60
CA LYS A 169 18.56 -5.87 9.69
C LYS A 169 18.29 -4.46 9.16
N ARG A 170 17.37 -3.75 9.81
CA ARG A 170 17.09 -2.35 9.52
C ARG A 170 17.92 -1.44 10.39
N THR A 171 18.58 -0.48 9.80
CA THR A 171 19.20 0.63 10.52
C THR A 171 18.17 1.76 10.66
N LYS A 172 17.81 2.11 11.89
CA LYS A 172 16.98 3.30 12.15
C LYS A 172 17.90 4.53 12.01
N LYS A 173 17.66 5.36 11.01
CA LYS A 173 18.26 6.71 10.99
C LYS A 173 17.59 7.55 12.08
N LYS A 174 18.38 8.09 13.01
CA LYS A 174 17.91 9.10 13.96
C LYS A 174 17.49 10.33 13.14
N ARG A 175 16.26 10.78 13.32
CA ARG A 175 15.80 12.04 12.71
C ARG A 175 16.10 13.15 13.68
N GLU A 176 16.59 14.25 13.17
CA GLU A 176 16.69 15.51 13.92
C GLU A 176 15.26 16.04 14.12
N ILE A 177 14.98 16.42 15.34
CA ILE A 177 13.72 17.04 15.73
C ILE A 177 14.08 18.46 16.13
N TRP A 178 13.37 19.43 15.57
CA TRP A 178 13.56 20.83 15.93
C TRP A 178 13.13 21.03 17.38
N ASP A 179 13.96 21.75 18.12
CA ASP A 179 13.62 22.29 19.43
C ASP A 179 12.82 23.61 19.29
N ALA A 180 12.41 24.16 20.42
CA ALA A 180 11.63 25.39 20.45
C ALA A 180 12.40 26.59 19.87
N GLU A 181 13.72 26.66 20.11
CA GLU A 181 14.57 27.76 19.63
C GLU A 181 14.69 27.72 18.10
N THR A 182 14.97 26.55 17.53
CA THR A 182 15.01 26.35 16.07
C THR A 182 13.68 26.69 15.42
N LEU A 183 12.56 26.34 16.05
CA LEU A 183 11.24 26.69 15.56
C LEU A 183 11.02 28.20 15.55
N MET A 184 11.35 28.89 16.65
CA MET A 184 11.17 30.35 16.73
C MET A 184 12.01 31.06 15.67
N GLN A 185 13.26 30.66 15.48
CA GLN A 185 14.09 31.19 14.40
C GLN A 185 13.49 30.96 13.00
N ALA A 186 12.88 29.79 12.77
CA ALA A 186 12.22 29.49 11.50
C ALA A 186 10.97 30.36 11.28
N ILE A 187 10.19 30.63 12.34
CA ILE A 187 9.02 31.52 12.29
C ILE A 187 9.47 32.97 12.03
N GLU A 188 10.48 33.47 12.75
CA GLU A 188 11.02 34.83 12.56
C GLU A 188 11.59 35.04 11.16
N ALA A 189 12.20 34.03 10.56
CA ALA A 189 12.73 34.05 9.19
C ALA A 189 11.66 33.81 8.11
N CYS A 190 10.40 33.64 8.47
CA CYS A 190 9.33 33.27 7.54
C CYS A 190 8.57 34.51 7.06
N ASP A 191 8.68 34.84 5.76
CA ASP A 191 7.94 35.95 5.15
C ASP A 191 6.53 35.58 4.68
N GLU A 192 6.19 34.28 4.66
CA GLU A 192 4.95 33.75 4.13
C GLU A 192 3.95 33.41 5.24
N LYS A 193 2.86 34.15 5.36
CA LYS A 193 1.85 33.97 6.41
C LYS A 193 1.26 32.54 6.46
N TRP A 194 1.01 31.93 5.30
CA TRP A 194 0.50 30.56 5.25
C TRP A 194 1.51 29.53 5.81
N LEU A 195 2.81 29.77 5.64
CA LEU A 195 3.86 28.89 6.15
C LEU A 195 4.08 29.10 7.65
N GLU A 196 4.04 30.34 8.13
CA GLU A 196 4.01 30.69 9.56
C GLU A 196 2.86 29.98 10.29
N ALA A 197 1.64 30.08 9.74
CA ALA A 197 0.47 29.39 10.28
C ALA A 197 0.65 27.84 10.28
N ALA A 198 1.26 27.29 9.23
CA ALA A 198 1.56 25.86 9.16
C ALA A 198 2.55 25.40 10.24
N PHE A 199 3.59 26.18 10.54
CA PHE A 199 4.52 25.92 11.65
C PHE A 199 3.80 25.92 12.99
N HIS A 200 3.00 26.97 13.25
CA HIS A 200 2.20 27.05 14.48
C HIS A 200 1.28 25.85 14.64
N LEU A 201 0.52 25.49 13.62
CA LEU A 201 -0.41 24.33 13.64
C LEU A 201 0.32 22.99 13.81
N ALA A 202 1.47 22.81 13.16
CA ALA A 202 2.26 21.60 13.30
C ALA A 202 2.79 21.41 14.74
N PHE A 203 3.23 22.49 15.37
CA PHE A 203 3.88 22.45 16.67
C PHE A 203 2.90 22.46 17.84
N THR A 204 1.92 23.38 17.83
CA THR A 204 0.98 23.55 18.93
C THR A 204 -0.16 22.52 18.90
N ALA A 205 -0.69 22.22 17.71
CA ALA A 205 -1.79 21.30 17.52
C ALA A 205 -1.35 19.88 17.06
N THR A 206 -0.04 19.67 16.88
CA THR A 206 0.55 18.39 16.43
C THR A 206 -0.11 17.81 15.18
N LEU A 207 -0.50 18.67 14.24
CA LEU A 207 -1.16 18.26 13.01
C LEU A 207 -0.17 17.61 12.03
N ARG A 208 -0.69 16.62 11.30
CA ARG A 208 0.05 16.07 10.15
C ARG A 208 -0.05 17.01 8.96
N LEU A 209 0.97 17.00 8.09
CA LEU A 209 1.00 17.86 6.90
C LEU A 209 -0.30 17.76 6.08
N GLY A 210 -0.82 16.55 5.85
CA GLY A 210 -2.06 16.37 5.10
C GLY A 210 -3.31 16.93 5.80
N GLU A 211 -3.33 17.02 7.13
CA GLU A 211 -4.39 17.65 7.92
C GLU A 211 -4.30 19.17 7.83
N ILE A 212 -3.08 19.74 7.93
CA ILE A 212 -2.84 21.19 7.77
C ILE A 212 -3.30 21.66 6.39
N LEU A 213 -2.88 20.96 5.34
CA LEU A 213 -3.22 21.32 3.96
C LEU A 213 -4.73 21.17 3.64
N ALA A 214 -5.44 20.35 4.40
CA ALA A 214 -6.87 20.12 4.22
C ALA A 214 -7.76 21.04 5.08
N LEU A 215 -7.16 21.86 5.95
CA LEU A 215 -7.91 22.73 6.84
C LEU A 215 -8.62 23.82 6.02
N THR A 216 -9.91 23.97 6.25
CA THR A 216 -10.77 24.96 5.60
C THR A 216 -11.41 25.85 6.66
N TRP A 217 -11.78 27.07 6.31
CA TRP A 217 -12.29 28.06 7.28
C TRP A 217 -13.56 27.64 8.01
N ASP A 218 -14.38 26.79 7.42
CA ASP A 218 -15.55 26.15 8.07
C ASP A 218 -15.19 25.20 9.23
N CYS A 219 -13.91 24.82 9.30
CA CYS A 219 -13.38 23.95 10.35
C CYS A 219 -12.55 24.71 11.41
N VAL A 220 -12.57 26.04 11.41
CA VAL A 220 -11.73 26.88 12.28
C VAL A 220 -12.59 27.86 13.07
N GLU A 221 -12.53 27.81 14.39
CA GLU A 221 -13.18 28.74 15.31
C GLU A 221 -12.15 29.72 15.88
N ILE A 222 -12.17 30.95 15.35
CA ILE A 222 -11.24 32.04 15.69
C ILE A 222 -11.99 33.39 15.80
N SER A 223 -13.23 33.39 16.28
CA SER A 223 -13.96 34.62 16.58
C SER A 223 -13.21 35.45 17.63
N GLU A 224 -13.52 36.75 17.68
CA GLU A 224 -12.92 37.66 18.66
C GLU A 224 -13.14 37.14 20.09
N GLU A 225 -14.36 36.71 20.39
CA GLU A 225 -14.70 36.10 21.67
C GLU A 225 -13.87 34.84 21.96
N ALA A 226 -13.70 33.94 20.98
CA ALA A 226 -12.90 32.74 21.13
C ALA A 226 -11.43 33.03 21.38
N ILE A 227 -10.90 34.12 20.80
CA ILE A 227 -9.53 34.58 21.03
C ILE A 227 -9.37 35.17 22.44
N GLU A 228 -10.30 36.03 22.87
CA GLU A 228 -10.28 36.64 24.18
C GLU A 228 -10.41 35.63 25.31
N GLU A 229 -11.27 34.64 25.14
CA GLU A 229 -11.50 33.56 26.13
C GLU A 229 -10.49 32.41 26.01
N ASN A 230 -9.49 32.50 25.10
CA ASN A 230 -8.51 31.46 24.82
C ASN A 230 -9.13 30.08 24.54
N ARG A 231 -10.22 30.08 23.78
CA ARG A 231 -10.98 28.85 23.40
C ARG A 231 -11.04 28.62 21.89
N CYS A 232 -10.08 29.17 21.15
CA CYS A 232 -9.95 28.88 19.73
C CYS A 232 -9.77 27.38 19.50
N PHE A 233 -10.35 26.85 18.42
CA PHE A 233 -10.20 25.45 18.06
C PHE A 233 -10.29 25.21 16.56
N ILE A 234 -9.81 24.05 16.15
CA ILE A 234 -9.93 23.53 14.80
C ILE A 234 -10.56 22.14 14.81
N VAL A 235 -11.28 21.80 13.75
CA VAL A 235 -11.87 20.47 13.54
C VAL A 235 -11.15 19.76 12.41
N ILE A 236 -10.55 18.62 12.70
CA ILE A 236 -9.85 17.80 11.73
C ILE A 236 -10.83 16.73 11.25
N ASN A 237 -11.29 16.83 10.00
CA ASN A 237 -12.24 15.91 9.38
C ASN A 237 -11.87 15.60 7.91
N LYS A 238 -10.78 16.18 7.41
CA LYS A 238 -10.32 16.04 6.03
C LYS A 238 -8.80 15.91 6.01
N ILE A 239 -8.26 15.28 4.97
CA ILE A 239 -6.83 15.24 4.70
C ILE A 239 -6.57 15.43 3.21
N ILE A 240 -5.46 16.08 2.87
CA ILE A 240 -4.95 16.13 1.50
C ILE A 240 -3.78 15.16 1.37
N GLU A 241 -3.81 14.35 0.33
CA GLU A 241 -2.67 13.50 -0.04
C GLU A 241 -2.45 13.46 -1.55
N ARG A 242 -1.22 13.13 -1.97
CA ARG A 242 -0.89 12.90 -3.37
C ARG A 242 -0.95 11.41 -3.67
N VAL A 243 -1.76 11.04 -4.67
CA VAL A 243 -1.97 9.65 -5.08
C VAL A 243 -1.70 9.45 -6.57
N SER A 244 -1.48 8.22 -7.02
CA SER A 244 -1.42 7.94 -8.45
C SER A 244 -2.83 8.00 -9.05
N ILE A 245 -2.93 8.52 -10.27
CA ILE A 245 -4.20 8.59 -11.01
C ILE A 245 -4.72 7.17 -11.27
N GLU A 246 -3.83 6.26 -11.66
CA GLU A 246 -4.16 4.86 -11.87
C GLU A 246 -4.78 4.19 -10.62
N ALA A 247 -4.22 4.46 -9.42
CA ALA A 247 -4.77 3.92 -8.18
C ALA A 247 -6.12 4.55 -7.81
N LEU A 248 -6.29 5.83 -8.12
CA LEU A 248 -7.54 6.56 -7.90
C LEU A 248 -8.67 5.97 -8.77
N GLU A 249 -8.41 5.73 -10.04
CA GLU A 249 -9.34 5.12 -10.99
C GLU A 249 -9.63 3.66 -10.61
N ALA A 250 -8.59 2.86 -10.28
CA ALA A 250 -8.73 1.46 -9.89
C ALA A 250 -9.61 1.26 -8.65
N LEU A 251 -9.68 2.25 -7.76
CA LEU A 251 -10.49 2.27 -6.55
C LEU A 251 -11.77 3.12 -6.67
N GLU A 252 -12.13 3.52 -7.90
CA GLU A 252 -13.38 4.24 -8.19
C GLU A 252 -13.59 5.46 -7.29
N HIS A 253 -12.50 6.23 -7.04
CA HIS A 253 -12.51 7.44 -6.18
C HIS A 253 -12.99 7.21 -4.73
N LYS A 254 -12.77 6.02 -4.19
CA LYS A 254 -13.19 5.66 -2.82
C LYS A 254 -12.70 6.67 -1.77
N ASP A 255 -13.63 7.13 -0.91
CA ASP A 255 -13.40 8.07 0.19
C ASP A 255 -12.91 9.48 -0.25
N VAL A 256 -12.96 9.80 -1.55
CA VAL A 256 -12.49 11.08 -2.10
C VAL A 256 -13.61 12.11 -2.08
N ILE A 257 -13.32 13.28 -1.50
CA ILE A 257 -14.23 14.45 -1.45
C ILE A 257 -13.99 15.31 -2.70
N THR A 258 -12.72 15.59 -3.03
CA THR A 258 -12.36 16.47 -4.15
C THR A 258 -11.05 16.03 -4.77
N VAL A 259 -10.97 16.13 -6.09
CA VAL A 259 -9.75 15.96 -6.87
C VAL A 259 -9.28 17.31 -7.35
N PHE A 260 -8.07 17.73 -6.96
CA PHE A 260 -7.53 19.01 -7.39
C PHE A 260 -6.93 18.89 -8.81
N PRO A 261 -7.17 19.87 -9.69
CA PRO A 261 -6.65 19.83 -11.04
C PRO A 261 -5.12 19.86 -11.04
N SER A 262 -4.50 19.04 -11.89
CA SER A 262 -3.06 19.06 -12.05
C SER A 262 -2.64 20.19 -13.00
N LYS A 263 -1.68 21.03 -12.57
CA LYS A 263 -1.10 22.09 -13.42
C LYS A 263 -0.25 21.54 -14.57
N LYS A 264 0.19 20.27 -14.52
CA LYS A 264 1.03 19.63 -15.55
C LYS A 264 0.22 18.58 -16.31
N LYS A 265 0.18 18.67 -17.64
CA LYS A 265 -0.59 17.77 -18.52
C LYS A 265 -0.23 16.29 -18.43
N ASN A 266 1.00 15.93 -18.05
CA ASN A 266 1.48 14.54 -18.02
C ASN A 266 1.82 14.04 -16.60
N ASN A 267 1.13 14.50 -15.58
CA ASN A 267 1.33 14.02 -14.23
C ASN A 267 0.70 12.62 -14.05
N ARG A 268 1.50 11.70 -13.51
CA ARG A 268 1.01 10.38 -13.06
C ARG A 268 0.33 10.41 -11.68
N THR A 269 0.37 11.57 -11.01
CA THR A 269 -0.16 11.75 -9.67
C THR A 269 -1.01 13.00 -9.58
N VAL A 270 -1.99 12.98 -8.68
CA VAL A 270 -2.92 14.08 -8.42
C VAL A 270 -3.06 14.30 -6.92
N LEU A 271 -3.38 15.53 -6.50
CA LEU A 271 -3.78 15.83 -5.13
C LEU A 271 -5.26 15.54 -4.97
N ILE A 272 -5.60 14.87 -3.89
CA ILE A 272 -6.99 14.60 -3.51
C ILE A 272 -7.23 15.08 -2.08
N MET A 273 -8.43 15.58 -1.82
CA MET A 273 -8.98 15.75 -0.48
C MET A 273 -9.88 14.56 -0.20
N LYS A 274 -9.73 13.96 0.96
CA LYS A 274 -10.52 12.80 1.37
C LYS A 274 -10.81 12.80 2.86
N THR A 275 -11.74 11.93 3.29
CA THR A 275 -11.99 11.66 4.69
C THR A 275 -10.78 10.98 5.36
N PRO A 276 -10.54 11.20 6.66
CA PRO A 276 -9.53 10.48 7.41
C PRO A 276 -9.78 8.96 7.41
N LYS A 277 -8.70 8.18 7.59
CA LYS A 277 -8.74 6.72 7.51
C LYS A 277 -9.58 6.05 8.62
N THR A 278 -9.72 6.69 9.78
CA THR A 278 -10.43 6.17 10.96
C THR A 278 -11.31 7.25 11.54
N GLU A 279 -12.43 6.86 12.13
CA GLU A 279 -13.33 7.80 12.84
C GLU A 279 -12.62 8.55 13.97
N THR A 280 -11.69 7.89 14.67
CA THR A 280 -10.88 8.52 15.73
C THR A 280 -9.92 9.60 15.23
N SER A 281 -9.71 9.69 13.91
CA SER A 281 -8.93 10.78 13.30
C SER A 281 -9.76 12.07 13.20
N ASN A 282 -11.09 11.98 13.21
CA ASN A 282 -11.97 13.13 13.33
C ASN A 282 -11.88 13.64 14.78
N ARG A 283 -11.36 14.85 14.94
CA ARG A 283 -11.13 15.40 16.28
C ARG A 283 -11.19 16.93 16.30
N LYS A 284 -11.59 17.45 17.43
CA LYS A 284 -11.48 18.86 17.79
C LYS A 284 -10.17 19.08 18.52
N VAL A 285 -9.41 20.07 18.11
CA VAL A 285 -8.12 20.43 18.74
C VAL A 285 -8.20 21.90 19.14
N TYR A 286 -8.00 22.20 20.40
CA TYR A 286 -7.89 23.57 20.90
C TYR A 286 -6.51 24.13 20.57
N ILE A 287 -6.46 25.40 20.15
CA ILE A 287 -5.25 26.11 19.81
C ILE A 287 -5.10 27.38 20.67
N PRO A 288 -3.88 27.77 21.01
CA PRO A 288 -3.62 29.01 21.77
C PRO A 288 -4.09 30.25 21.00
N SER A 289 -4.49 31.31 21.76
CA SER A 289 -4.98 32.55 21.18
C SER A 289 -4.00 33.21 20.21
N HIS A 290 -2.68 33.10 20.43
CA HIS A 290 -1.70 33.66 19.47
C HIS A 290 -1.76 32.95 18.11
N VAL A 291 -2.00 31.65 18.07
CA VAL A 291 -2.21 30.90 16.81
C VAL A 291 -3.52 31.32 16.16
N GLY A 292 -4.58 31.52 16.96
CA GLY A 292 -5.85 32.07 16.49
C GLY A 292 -5.65 33.43 15.78
N LYS A 293 -4.89 34.35 16.39
CA LYS A 293 -4.54 35.66 15.79
C LYS A 293 -3.80 35.52 14.47
N CYS A 294 -2.79 34.64 14.41
CA CYS A 294 -2.06 34.33 13.17
C CYS A 294 -3.01 33.85 12.05
N LEU A 295 -3.97 32.97 12.39
CA LEU A 295 -4.97 32.49 11.42
C LEU A 295 -5.94 33.59 10.97
N VAL A 296 -6.31 34.55 11.84
CA VAL A 296 -7.09 35.73 11.45
C VAL A 296 -6.34 36.60 10.43
N GLU A 297 -5.04 36.82 10.63
CA GLU A 297 -4.21 37.56 9.68
C GLU A 297 -4.14 36.82 8.33
N LEU A 298 -3.89 35.52 8.35
CA LEU A 298 -3.89 34.71 7.13
C LEU A 298 -5.22 34.76 6.39
N LYS A 299 -6.34 34.71 7.11
CA LYS A 299 -7.69 34.81 6.53
C LYS A 299 -7.87 36.14 5.82
N LYS A 300 -7.50 37.27 6.48
CA LYS A 300 -7.58 38.62 5.89
C LYS A 300 -6.77 38.74 4.61
N GLU A 301 -5.59 38.14 4.56
CA GLU A 301 -4.74 38.12 3.34
C GLU A 301 -5.40 37.31 2.21
N GLN A 302 -5.98 36.14 2.53
CA GLN A 302 -6.65 35.31 1.53
C GLN A 302 -7.96 35.93 1.01
N ASP A 303 -8.68 36.69 1.83
CA ASP A 303 -9.90 37.38 1.43
C ASP A 303 -9.63 38.59 0.50
N GLN A 304 -8.38 39.09 0.46
CA GLN A 304 -7.94 40.19 -0.43
C GLN A 304 -7.41 39.73 -1.78
N THR A 305 -7.18 38.40 -1.97
CA THR A 305 -6.59 37.79 -3.18
C THR A 305 -7.66 37.11 -4.03
#